data_5e3dd7164e724b27730b50e1baff9475
#
_entry.id   5e3dd7164e724b27730b50e1baff9475
#
_cell.length_a   1.000
_cell.length_b   1.000
_cell.length_c   1.000
_cell.angle_alpha   90.00
_cell.angle_beta   90.00
_cell.angle_gamma   90.00
#
_symmetry.space_group_name_H-M   'P 1'
#
loop_
_entity.id
_entity.type
_entity.pdbx_description
1 polymer ?
#
loop_
_entity_poly.entity_id
_entity_poly.type
_entity_poly.pdbx_seq_one_letter_code
_entity_poly.pdbx_strand_id
1 'polypeptide(L)'
;AIGLGSRTKLLDELTELDNYSFGLAMILLCEEQSENHASTISKYLDELGRRQKEHGGWGYSYAKSGDTSQTQYLALALWAAHARGVSVKAERVEGLVSWLLATQDPEGGWGYQGKLGSFENRVKQSRASCTLTAAALSRLMIAADMCGRLRDAKPDADEGDASAGGGAPVELDNLPPGVSLADAGWGDSVQSVRRRGKRRISGAGIAWDDVAASVRFGEAWMEKNFVLPVKQYPIYYLYALERYHSFREYRDII
;
A
#
# COMPACT_ATOMS: atom_id res chain seq x y z
N ALA A 1 29.36 -4.14 -14.64
CA ALA A 1 29.00 -5.45 -14.10
C ALA A 1 29.46 -5.51 -12.64
N ILE A 2 28.55 -5.39 -11.69
CA ILE A 2 28.83 -5.62 -10.27
C ILE A 2 28.95 -7.14 -10.11
N GLY A 3 30.12 -7.61 -9.70
CA GLY A 3 30.43 -9.05 -9.66
C GLY A 3 29.54 -9.83 -8.68
N LEU A 4 29.30 -11.11 -8.96
CA LEU A 4 28.50 -12.04 -8.17
C LEU A 4 28.86 -12.08 -6.66
N GLY A 5 30.12 -11.87 -6.30
CA GLY A 5 30.58 -11.79 -4.90
C GLY A 5 30.04 -10.58 -4.13
N SER A 6 29.70 -9.48 -4.81
CA SER A 6 29.08 -8.30 -4.22
C SER A 6 27.60 -8.52 -3.91
N ARG A 7 26.91 -9.40 -4.66
CA ARG A 7 25.48 -9.70 -4.47
C ARG A 7 25.22 -10.57 -3.23
N THR A 8 26.10 -11.54 -2.96
CA THR A 8 25.96 -12.41 -1.78
C THR A 8 26.19 -11.61 -0.49
N LYS A 9 27.19 -10.73 -0.49
CA LYS A 9 27.46 -9.83 0.63
C LYS A 9 26.31 -8.86 0.91
N LEU A 10 25.67 -8.34 -0.15
CA LEU A 10 24.48 -7.48 -0.03
C LEU A 10 23.32 -8.22 0.67
N LEU A 11 23.15 -9.52 0.42
CA LEU A 11 22.09 -10.33 1.03
C LEU A 11 22.32 -10.60 2.52
N ASP A 12 23.58 -10.77 2.92
CA ASP A 12 23.94 -10.98 4.33
C ASP A 12 23.81 -9.67 5.15
N GLU A 13 23.97 -8.52 4.50
CA GLU A 13 23.82 -7.19 5.11
C GLU A 13 22.35 -6.72 5.19
N LEU A 14 21.39 -7.44 4.59
CA LEU A 14 19.99 -7.02 4.52
C LEU A 14 19.31 -6.94 5.88
N THR A 15 19.72 -7.76 6.84
CA THR A 15 19.17 -7.73 8.19
C THR A 15 19.50 -6.42 8.93
N GLU A 16 20.55 -5.73 8.50
CA GLU A 16 21.00 -4.45 9.06
C GLU A 16 20.28 -3.24 8.44
N LEU A 17 19.65 -3.41 7.27
CA LEU A 17 18.92 -2.32 6.62
C LEU A 17 17.71 -1.90 7.46
N ASP A 18 17.48 -0.59 7.54
CA ASP A 18 16.23 -0.06 8.04
C ASP A 18 15.05 -0.46 7.11
N ASN A 19 13.82 -0.32 7.61
CA ASN A 19 12.64 -0.76 6.86
C ASN A 19 12.40 0.01 5.56
N TYR A 20 12.85 1.26 5.44
CA TYR A 20 12.72 2.02 4.18
C TYR A 20 13.67 1.47 3.13
N SER A 21 14.96 1.36 3.47
CA SER A 21 15.98 0.82 2.57
C SER A 21 15.70 -0.62 2.19
N PHE A 22 15.25 -1.43 3.14
CA PHE A 22 14.85 -2.81 2.91
C PHE A 22 13.66 -2.92 1.94
N GLY A 23 12.60 -2.15 2.16
CA GLY A 23 11.42 -2.14 1.29
C GLY A 23 11.76 -1.70 -0.13
N LEU A 24 12.54 -0.63 -0.28
CA LEU A 24 12.99 -0.14 -1.59
C LEU A 24 13.87 -1.16 -2.32
N ALA A 25 14.83 -1.79 -1.63
CA ALA A 25 15.68 -2.82 -2.22
C ALA A 25 14.85 -4.01 -2.73
N MET A 26 13.84 -4.43 -1.97
CA MET A 26 12.94 -5.50 -2.38
C MET A 26 12.08 -5.11 -3.59
N ILE A 27 11.55 -3.88 -3.63
CA ILE A 27 10.81 -3.36 -4.78
C ILE A 27 11.69 -3.38 -6.02
N LEU A 28 12.93 -2.86 -5.94
CA LEU A 28 13.88 -2.86 -7.05
C LEU A 28 14.20 -4.27 -7.56
N LEU A 29 14.37 -5.24 -6.66
CA LEU A 29 14.57 -6.65 -7.04
C LEU A 29 13.36 -7.24 -7.75
N CYS A 30 12.16 -6.82 -7.37
CA CYS A 30 10.94 -7.23 -8.03
C CYS A 30 10.78 -6.57 -9.41
N GLU A 31 11.25 -5.35 -9.60
CA GLU A 31 11.23 -4.62 -10.88
C GLU A 31 12.25 -5.20 -11.88
N GLU A 32 13.42 -5.62 -11.40
CA GLU A 32 14.39 -6.33 -12.23
C GLU A 32 13.79 -7.66 -12.71
N GLN A 33 13.42 -7.75 -13.98
CA GLN A 33 12.72 -8.89 -14.58
C GLN A 33 13.58 -10.18 -14.70
N SER A 34 14.65 -10.32 -13.95
CA SER A 34 15.51 -11.49 -13.95
C SER A 34 14.88 -12.66 -13.19
N GLU A 35 14.71 -13.80 -13.85
CA GLU A 35 14.23 -15.04 -13.22
C GLU A 35 15.13 -15.52 -12.07
N ASN A 36 16.39 -15.06 -12.05
CA ASN A 36 17.39 -15.42 -11.05
C ASN A 36 17.09 -14.84 -9.65
N HIS A 37 16.11 -13.96 -9.48
CA HIS A 37 15.84 -13.30 -8.22
C HIS A 37 14.74 -13.95 -7.36
N ALA A 38 14.03 -14.95 -7.85
CA ALA A 38 12.92 -15.56 -7.12
C ALA A 38 13.32 -16.09 -5.73
N SER A 39 14.46 -16.76 -5.61
CA SER A 39 14.98 -17.26 -4.33
C SER A 39 15.40 -16.12 -3.41
N THR A 40 15.95 -15.05 -3.95
CA THR A 40 16.33 -13.84 -3.22
C THR A 40 15.08 -13.13 -2.69
N ILE A 41 14.08 -12.92 -3.53
CA ILE A 41 12.79 -12.31 -3.14
C ILE A 41 12.12 -13.13 -2.03
N SER A 42 12.18 -14.48 -2.09
CA SER A 42 11.65 -15.33 -1.01
C SER A 42 12.34 -15.08 0.32
N LYS A 43 13.68 -14.95 0.35
CA LYS A 43 14.42 -14.60 1.57
C LYS A 43 14.05 -13.23 2.11
N TYR A 44 13.85 -12.25 1.23
CA TYR A 44 13.33 -10.94 1.61
C TYR A 44 11.93 -11.03 2.22
N LEU A 45 11.04 -11.84 1.66
CA LEU A 45 9.71 -12.06 2.20
C LEU A 45 9.73 -12.69 3.59
N ASP A 46 10.63 -13.65 3.84
CA ASP A 46 10.80 -14.26 5.16
C ASP A 46 11.29 -13.22 6.17
N GLU A 47 12.29 -12.41 5.81
CA GLU A 47 12.79 -11.33 6.66
C GLU A 47 11.72 -10.25 6.90
N LEU A 48 11.00 -9.84 5.86
CA LEU A 48 9.88 -8.91 5.97
C LEU A 48 8.82 -9.43 6.96
N GLY A 49 8.52 -10.73 6.86
CA GLY A 49 7.61 -11.39 7.79
C GLY A 49 8.13 -11.42 9.23
N ARG A 50 9.44 -11.59 9.43
CA ARG A 50 10.08 -11.57 10.74
C ARG A 50 10.05 -10.18 11.38
N ARG A 51 10.12 -9.12 10.56
CA ARG A 51 10.03 -7.71 11.00
C ARG A 51 8.61 -7.25 11.29
N GLN A 52 7.59 -7.97 10.80
CA GLN A 52 6.20 -7.65 11.10
C GLN A 52 5.92 -7.89 12.58
N LYS A 53 5.37 -6.90 13.25
CA LYS A 53 5.06 -6.96 14.67
C LYS A 53 3.78 -7.76 14.91
N GLU A 54 3.58 -8.21 16.13
CA GLU A 54 2.40 -8.99 16.54
C GLU A 54 1.07 -8.31 16.19
N HIS A 55 1.03 -6.98 16.25
CA HIS A 55 -0.15 -6.19 15.86
C HIS A 55 -0.32 -6.04 14.33
N GLY A 56 0.56 -6.61 13.51
CA GLY A 56 0.44 -6.65 12.05
C GLY A 56 1.11 -5.51 11.27
N GLY A 57 1.47 -4.41 11.92
CA GLY A 57 2.23 -3.31 11.29
C GLY A 57 3.73 -3.51 11.39
N TRP A 58 4.48 -2.63 10.72
CA TRP A 58 5.94 -2.52 10.83
C TRP A 58 6.32 -1.21 11.48
N GLY A 59 7.49 -1.15 12.07
CA GLY A 59 8.00 0.05 12.75
C GLY A 59 9.45 -0.14 13.19
N TYR A 60 9.97 0.84 13.89
CA TYR A 60 11.34 0.82 14.39
C TYR A 60 11.58 -0.37 15.30
N SER A 61 12.77 -0.98 15.19
CA SER A 61 13.14 -2.19 15.97
C SER A 61 13.07 -1.96 17.47
N TYR A 62 13.42 -0.77 17.93
CA TYR A 62 13.40 -0.38 19.34
C TYR A 62 12.02 0.00 19.88
N ALA A 63 11.03 0.23 19.01
CA ALA A 63 9.67 0.63 19.40
C ALA A 63 8.70 -0.56 19.35
N LYS A 64 7.80 -0.66 20.31
CA LYS A 64 6.72 -1.66 20.27
C LYS A 64 5.61 -1.28 19.29
N SER A 65 5.38 0.02 19.07
CA SER A 65 4.39 0.53 18.12
C SER A 65 4.76 0.22 16.67
N GLY A 66 3.77 0.18 15.81
CA GLY A 66 3.96 0.30 14.37
C GLY A 66 4.33 1.73 13.96
N ASP A 67 4.60 1.92 12.68
CA ASP A 67 4.85 3.21 12.07
C ASP A 67 4.25 3.21 10.65
N THR A 68 3.32 4.11 10.39
CA THR A 68 2.57 4.16 9.12
C THR A 68 3.49 4.40 7.94
N SER A 69 4.55 5.20 8.12
CA SER A 69 5.48 5.50 7.04
C SER A 69 6.37 4.31 6.68
N GLN A 70 6.85 3.56 7.67
CA GLN A 70 7.62 2.33 7.42
C GLN A 70 6.75 1.22 6.86
N THR A 71 5.54 1.05 7.42
CA THR A 71 4.55 0.08 6.93
C THR A 71 4.25 0.31 5.45
N GLN A 72 4.29 1.55 4.97
CA GLN A 72 4.10 1.89 3.57
C GLN A 72 5.07 1.14 2.65
N TYR A 73 6.35 1.19 2.90
CA TYR A 73 7.37 0.60 2.04
C TYR A 73 7.32 -0.93 2.06
N LEU A 74 7.06 -1.51 3.23
CA LEU A 74 7.01 -2.96 3.36
C LEU A 74 5.72 -3.56 2.77
N ALA A 75 4.60 -2.87 2.85
CA ALA A 75 3.38 -3.27 2.16
C ALA A 75 3.53 -3.20 0.62
N LEU A 76 4.21 -2.16 0.10
CA LEU A 76 4.56 -2.09 -1.32
C LEU A 76 5.48 -3.23 -1.74
N ALA A 77 6.46 -3.58 -0.91
CA ALA A 77 7.36 -4.70 -1.17
C ALA A 77 6.62 -6.05 -1.22
N LEU A 78 5.65 -6.26 -0.31
CA LEU A 78 4.74 -7.42 -0.38
C LEU A 78 3.97 -7.47 -1.70
N TRP A 79 3.40 -6.33 -2.09
CA TRP A 79 2.64 -6.23 -3.34
C TRP A 79 3.51 -6.48 -4.57
N ALA A 80 4.71 -5.91 -4.61
CA ALA A 80 5.66 -6.11 -5.71
C ALA A 80 6.05 -7.59 -5.85
N ALA A 81 6.32 -8.28 -4.74
CA ALA A 81 6.61 -9.71 -4.75
C ALA A 81 5.41 -10.54 -5.22
N HIS A 82 4.20 -10.21 -4.74
CA HIS A 82 2.97 -10.86 -5.17
C HIS A 82 2.74 -10.66 -6.67
N ALA A 83 2.96 -9.46 -7.19
CA ALA A 83 2.86 -9.14 -8.61
C ALA A 83 3.84 -9.94 -9.46
N ARG A 84 5.01 -10.28 -8.92
CA ARG A 84 6.01 -11.18 -9.55
C ARG A 84 5.62 -12.66 -9.49
N GLY A 85 4.50 -12.99 -8.85
CA GLY A 85 4.03 -14.36 -8.68
C GLY A 85 4.73 -15.12 -7.54
N VAL A 86 5.51 -14.43 -6.71
CA VAL A 86 6.09 -15.03 -5.51
C VAL A 86 5.01 -15.17 -4.44
N SER A 87 4.97 -16.34 -3.79
CA SER A 87 3.94 -16.64 -2.79
C SER A 87 4.09 -15.77 -1.55
N VAL A 88 3.07 -14.99 -1.25
CA VAL A 88 2.96 -14.19 -0.02
C VAL A 88 1.98 -14.89 0.93
N LYS A 89 2.35 -14.99 2.20
CA LYS A 89 1.50 -15.60 3.23
C LYS A 89 0.31 -14.71 3.55
N ALA A 90 -0.89 -15.29 3.63
CA ALA A 90 -2.13 -14.55 3.90
C ALA A 90 -2.08 -13.78 5.23
N GLU A 91 -1.49 -14.36 6.26
CA GLU A 91 -1.38 -13.76 7.59
C GLU A 91 -0.62 -12.43 7.58
N ARG A 92 0.26 -12.20 6.59
CA ARG A 92 0.99 -10.93 6.45
C ARG A 92 0.07 -9.81 5.98
N VAL A 93 -0.83 -10.13 5.06
CA VAL A 93 -1.81 -9.18 4.51
C VAL A 93 -2.93 -8.94 5.52
N GLU A 94 -3.42 -9.99 6.16
CA GLU A 94 -4.43 -9.90 7.22
C GLU A 94 -3.93 -9.06 8.39
N GLY A 95 -2.70 -9.28 8.85
CA GLY A 95 -2.07 -8.47 9.89
C GLY A 95 -1.94 -6.99 9.50
N LEU A 96 -1.50 -6.71 8.27
CA LEU A 96 -1.43 -5.34 7.75
C LEU A 96 -2.79 -4.64 7.81
N VAL A 97 -3.84 -5.29 7.33
CA VAL A 97 -5.20 -4.72 7.34
C VAL A 97 -5.68 -4.51 8.77
N SER A 98 -5.55 -5.51 9.63
CA SER A 98 -5.94 -5.41 11.05
C SER A 98 -5.26 -4.22 11.73
N TRP A 99 -3.97 -4.02 11.50
CA TRP A 99 -3.25 -2.89 12.08
C TRP A 99 -3.73 -1.54 11.55
N LEU A 100 -4.00 -1.43 10.24
CA LEU A 100 -4.52 -0.19 9.64
C LEU A 100 -5.90 0.15 10.18
N LEU A 101 -6.80 -0.82 10.32
CA LEU A 101 -8.12 -0.63 10.90
C LEU A 101 -8.03 -0.21 12.38
N ALA A 102 -7.15 -0.85 13.16
CA ALA A 102 -6.97 -0.58 14.58
C ALA A 102 -6.31 0.78 14.88
N THR A 103 -5.64 1.40 13.88
CA THR A 103 -4.90 2.65 14.06
C THR A 103 -5.51 3.85 13.34
N GLN A 104 -6.70 3.70 12.77
CA GLN A 104 -7.44 4.80 12.21
C GLN A 104 -7.98 5.73 13.29
N ASP A 105 -7.78 7.05 13.12
CA ASP A 105 -8.36 8.08 13.99
C ASP A 105 -9.90 8.05 13.92
N PRO A 106 -10.63 8.36 14.99
CA PRO A 106 -12.09 8.51 14.94
C PRO A 106 -12.61 9.48 13.88
N GLU A 107 -11.82 10.45 13.48
CA GLU A 107 -12.15 11.38 12.40
C GLU A 107 -11.79 10.85 10.99
N GLY A 108 -11.13 9.68 10.89
CA GLY A 108 -10.82 9.00 9.62
C GLY A 108 -9.36 9.03 9.18
N GLY A 109 -8.53 9.91 9.73
CA GLY A 109 -7.12 10.03 9.33
C GLY A 109 -6.18 9.02 10.01
N TRP A 110 -4.90 9.03 9.64
CA TRP A 110 -3.85 8.24 10.29
C TRP A 110 -2.68 9.11 10.74
N GLY A 111 -2.09 8.73 11.88
CA GLY A 111 -0.86 9.29 12.43
C GLY A 111 0.36 8.37 12.19
N TYR A 112 1.54 8.79 12.68
CA TYR A 112 2.78 8.02 12.53
C TYR A 112 2.75 6.70 13.30
N GLN A 113 2.63 6.79 14.61
CA GLN A 113 2.72 5.65 15.51
C GLN A 113 1.33 5.29 16.00
N GLY A 114 0.61 4.50 15.26
CA GLY A 114 -0.76 4.18 15.55
C GLY A 114 -0.96 3.65 16.97
N LYS A 115 -1.79 4.34 17.76
CA LYS A 115 -2.34 3.80 18.99
C LYS A 115 -3.41 2.79 18.62
N LEU A 116 -3.28 1.58 19.14
CA LEU A 116 -4.20 0.50 18.85
C LEU A 116 -5.56 0.74 19.51
N GLY A 117 -6.59 0.72 18.71
CA GLY A 117 -7.99 0.63 19.10
C GLY A 117 -8.64 -0.60 18.46
N SER A 118 -9.93 -0.53 18.23
CA SER A 118 -10.65 -1.44 17.34
C SER A 118 -11.42 -0.63 16.29
N PHE A 119 -11.97 -1.29 15.28
CA PHE A 119 -12.79 -0.61 14.28
C PHE A 119 -13.99 0.11 14.91
N GLU A 120 -14.66 -0.51 15.89
CA GLU A 120 -15.82 0.07 16.60
C GLU A 120 -15.39 1.11 17.65
N ASN A 121 -14.20 0.96 18.24
CA ASN A 121 -13.69 1.81 19.32
C ASN A 121 -12.34 2.41 18.92
N ARG A 122 -12.37 3.30 17.94
CA ARG A 122 -11.17 4.00 17.45
C ARG A 122 -10.58 4.91 18.50
N VAL A 123 -9.26 4.96 18.55
CA VAL A 123 -8.51 5.79 19.49
C VAL A 123 -7.95 7.02 18.78
N LYS A 124 -8.10 8.20 19.38
CA LYS A 124 -7.56 9.45 18.85
C LYS A 124 -6.06 9.33 18.60
N GLN A 125 -5.67 9.52 17.36
CA GLN A 125 -4.28 9.45 16.91
C GLN A 125 -3.58 10.79 17.08
N SER A 126 -2.30 10.75 17.43
CA SER A 126 -1.48 11.96 17.44
C SER A 126 -1.07 12.33 16.01
N ARG A 127 -1.32 13.57 15.62
CA ARG A 127 -0.84 14.14 14.36
C ARG A 127 -1.25 13.35 13.11
N ALA A 128 -2.55 13.06 12.96
CA ALA A 128 -3.08 12.62 11.68
C ALA A 128 -2.72 13.67 10.60
N SER A 129 -2.26 13.20 9.44
CA SER A 129 -1.83 14.08 8.35
C SER A 129 -2.24 13.52 6.99
N CYS A 130 -2.35 14.39 5.99
CA CYS A 130 -2.65 13.99 4.61
C CYS A 130 -1.67 12.96 4.09
N THR A 131 -0.38 13.13 4.39
CA THR A 131 0.68 12.20 3.97
C THR A 131 0.43 10.77 4.49
N LEU A 132 0.16 10.65 5.78
CA LEU A 132 -0.01 9.34 6.42
C LEU A 132 -1.38 8.73 6.10
N THR A 133 -2.38 9.57 5.91
CA THR A 133 -3.71 9.12 5.48
C THR A 133 -3.67 8.60 4.05
N ALA A 134 -3.04 9.30 3.10
CA ALA A 134 -2.81 8.81 1.75
C ALA A 134 -2.00 7.49 1.74
N ALA A 135 -0.97 7.42 2.59
CA ALA A 135 -0.18 6.20 2.77
C ALA A 135 -1.04 5.04 3.27
N ALA A 136 -1.86 5.21 4.27
CA ALA A 136 -2.71 4.17 4.82
C ALA A 136 -3.81 3.73 3.84
N LEU A 137 -4.51 4.66 3.20
CA LEU A 137 -5.53 4.38 2.19
C LEU A 137 -4.98 3.52 1.06
N SER A 138 -3.84 3.91 0.49
CA SER A 138 -3.22 3.12 -0.58
C SER A 138 -2.82 1.71 -0.11
N ARG A 139 -2.51 1.48 1.18
CA ARG A 139 -2.19 0.14 1.73
C ARG A 139 -3.43 -0.73 1.88
N LEU A 140 -4.56 -0.16 2.29
CA LEU A 140 -5.83 -0.88 2.30
C LEU A 140 -6.21 -1.33 0.88
N MET A 141 -6.06 -0.45 -0.11
CA MET A 141 -6.32 -0.77 -1.52
C MET A 141 -5.34 -1.81 -2.08
N ILE A 142 -4.05 -1.75 -1.72
CA ILE A 142 -3.04 -2.75 -2.05
C ILE A 142 -3.42 -4.12 -1.48
N ALA A 143 -3.80 -4.20 -0.22
CA ALA A 143 -4.23 -5.44 0.40
C ALA A 143 -5.48 -6.00 -0.29
N ALA A 144 -6.44 -5.14 -0.64
CA ALA A 144 -7.62 -5.52 -1.39
C ALA A 144 -7.28 -6.04 -2.81
N ASP A 145 -6.32 -5.41 -3.52
CA ASP A 145 -5.84 -5.90 -4.82
C ASP A 145 -5.20 -7.28 -4.71
N MET A 146 -4.33 -7.50 -3.72
CA MET A 146 -3.69 -8.80 -3.49
C MET A 146 -4.70 -9.92 -3.21
N CYS A 147 -5.80 -9.61 -2.56
CA CYS A 147 -6.90 -10.54 -2.27
C CYS A 147 -7.94 -10.61 -3.40
N GLY A 148 -7.82 -9.79 -4.45
CA GLY A 148 -8.78 -9.70 -5.55
C GLY A 148 -10.14 -9.10 -5.13
N ARG A 149 -10.12 -8.23 -4.13
CA ARG A 149 -11.26 -7.58 -3.49
C ARG A 149 -11.21 -6.04 -3.60
N LEU A 150 -10.46 -5.52 -4.57
CA LEU A 150 -10.26 -4.07 -4.69
C LEU A 150 -11.59 -3.33 -4.95
N ARG A 151 -12.53 -3.94 -5.66
CA ARG A 151 -13.88 -3.37 -5.85
C ARG A 151 -14.65 -3.21 -4.54
N ASP A 152 -14.47 -4.13 -3.62
CA ASP A 152 -15.16 -4.12 -2.32
C ASP A 152 -14.65 -2.99 -1.40
N ALA A 153 -13.47 -2.43 -1.72
CA ALA A 153 -12.94 -1.24 -1.06
C ALA A 153 -13.51 0.08 -1.62
N LYS A 154 -14.43 -0.01 -2.60
CA LYS A 154 -15.13 1.16 -3.13
C LYS A 154 -16.18 1.61 -2.11
N PRO A 155 -16.24 2.90 -1.77
CA PRO A 155 -17.35 3.44 -1.00
C PRO A 155 -18.65 3.20 -1.77
N ASP A 156 -19.69 2.70 -1.10
CA ASP A 156 -21.02 2.64 -1.71
C ASP A 156 -21.40 4.05 -2.16
N ALA A 157 -21.89 4.18 -3.39
CA ALA A 157 -22.51 5.42 -3.82
C ALA A 157 -23.71 5.65 -2.88
N ASP A 158 -23.79 6.82 -2.24
CA ASP A 158 -24.96 7.21 -1.46
C ASP A 158 -26.20 6.89 -2.28
N GLU A 159 -27.12 6.10 -1.76
CA GLU A 159 -28.38 5.73 -2.43
C GLU A 159 -29.28 6.96 -2.73
N GLY A 160 -28.77 8.17 -2.50
CA GLY A 160 -29.48 9.45 -2.64
C GLY A 160 -29.34 10.14 -3.99
N ASP A 161 -28.43 9.74 -4.89
CA ASP A 161 -28.29 10.42 -6.19
C ASP A 161 -28.23 9.45 -7.39
N ALA A 162 -29.33 8.77 -7.63
CA ALA A 162 -29.55 7.95 -8.83
C ALA A 162 -29.79 8.78 -10.11
N SER A 163 -29.50 10.09 -10.11
CA SER A 163 -29.76 11.00 -11.24
C SER A 163 -28.52 11.67 -11.85
N ALA A 164 -27.32 11.41 -11.33
CA ALA A 164 -26.10 11.98 -11.90
C ALA A 164 -25.43 10.96 -12.85
N GLY A 165 -25.82 11.02 -14.10
CA GLY A 165 -25.05 10.78 -15.31
C GLY A 165 -24.14 9.57 -15.35
N GLY A 166 -24.52 8.55 -16.11
CA GLY A 166 -23.60 7.58 -16.68
C GLY A 166 -22.48 8.30 -17.40
N GLY A 167 -21.34 8.47 -16.72
CA GLY A 167 -20.12 8.91 -17.35
C GLY A 167 -19.72 7.87 -18.38
N ALA A 168 -19.59 8.29 -19.64
CA ALA A 168 -19.00 7.49 -20.70
C ALA A 168 -17.64 6.95 -20.23
N PRO A 169 -17.21 5.77 -20.72
CA PRO A 169 -15.87 5.28 -20.45
C PRO A 169 -14.88 6.40 -20.76
N VAL A 170 -14.06 6.78 -19.79
CA VAL A 170 -13.01 7.76 -20.01
C VAL A 170 -12.07 7.12 -21.03
N GLU A 171 -12.14 7.59 -22.27
CA GLU A 171 -11.16 7.24 -23.28
C GLU A 171 -9.81 7.73 -22.77
N LEU A 172 -8.85 6.82 -22.69
CA LEU A 172 -7.47 7.05 -22.22
C LEU A 172 -6.69 8.09 -23.04
N ASP A 173 -7.30 8.61 -24.12
CA ASP A 173 -6.73 9.58 -25.03
C ASP A 173 -6.87 11.04 -24.56
N ASN A 174 -7.53 11.32 -23.44
CA ASN A 174 -7.76 12.68 -22.94
C ASN A 174 -6.91 13.04 -21.72
N LEU A 175 -5.70 12.49 -21.60
CA LEU A 175 -4.71 12.98 -20.65
C LEU A 175 -4.18 14.35 -21.11
N PRO A 176 -3.93 15.30 -20.19
CA PRO A 176 -3.29 16.57 -20.54
C PRO A 176 -2.00 16.33 -21.33
N PRO A 177 -1.69 17.13 -22.36
CA PRO A 177 -0.48 16.97 -23.15
C PRO A 177 0.76 17.03 -22.25
N GLY A 178 1.54 15.93 -22.21
CA GLY A 178 2.75 15.80 -21.41
C GLY A 178 2.66 14.87 -20.21
N VAL A 179 1.50 14.26 -19.93
CA VAL A 179 1.34 13.23 -18.88
C VAL A 179 0.96 11.91 -19.52
N SER A 180 1.95 11.13 -19.91
CA SER A 180 1.75 9.74 -20.30
C SER A 180 2.00 8.86 -19.07
N LEU A 181 1.08 7.95 -18.73
CA LEU A 181 1.31 6.92 -17.72
C LEU A 181 2.51 6.02 -18.06
N ALA A 182 2.90 5.97 -19.34
CA ALA A 182 4.09 5.27 -19.82
C ALA A 182 5.39 6.00 -19.42
N ASP A 183 5.39 7.34 -19.43
CA ASP A 183 6.58 8.14 -19.10
C ASP A 183 6.88 8.18 -17.60
N ALA A 184 5.91 7.86 -16.75
CA ALA A 184 6.11 7.73 -15.31
C ALA A 184 6.80 6.40 -14.90
N GLY A 185 7.12 5.52 -15.85
CA GLY A 185 7.81 4.24 -15.60
C GLY A 185 7.02 3.21 -14.79
N TRP A 186 5.84 3.57 -14.30
CA TRP A 186 5.00 2.75 -13.42
C TRP A 186 3.74 2.21 -14.11
N GLY A 187 3.37 2.78 -15.27
CA GLY A 187 2.26 2.29 -16.08
C GLY A 187 2.46 0.84 -16.53
N ASP A 188 3.69 0.47 -16.83
CA ASP A 188 4.05 -0.90 -17.23
C ASP A 188 4.00 -1.87 -16.05
N SER A 189 4.32 -1.46 -14.83
CA SER A 189 4.21 -2.32 -13.65
C SER A 189 2.76 -2.66 -13.33
N VAL A 190 1.86 -1.70 -13.38
CA VAL A 190 0.42 -1.93 -13.18
C VAL A 190 -0.16 -2.74 -14.35
N GLN A 191 0.26 -2.49 -15.58
CA GLN A 191 -0.19 -3.25 -16.76
C GLN A 191 0.44 -4.65 -16.84
N SER A 192 1.71 -4.82 -16.46
CA SER A 192 2.37 -6.13 -16.43
C SER A 192 1.77 -7.06 -15.39
N VAL A 193 1.28 -6.49 -14.28
CA VAL A 193 0.53 -7.19 -13.24
C VAL A 193 -0.82 -7.73 -13.77
N ARG A 194 -1.45 -7.04 -14.73
CA ARG A 194 -2.69 -7.52 -15.40
C ARG A 194 -2.48 -8.78 -16.25
N ARG A 195 -1.28 -9.01 -16.79
CA ARG A 195 -1.02 -10.07 -17.79
C ARG A 195 -0.71 -11.43 -17.19
N ARG A 196 -0.34 -11.54 -15.93
CA ARG A 196 -0.13 -12.82 -15.23
C ARG A 196 -1.33 -13.08 -14.35
N GLY A 197 -2.04 -14.19 -14.56
CA GLY A 197 -3.13 -14.63 -13.71
C GLY A 197 -2.65 -14.70 -12.25
N LYS A 198 -2.88 -13.63 -11.50
CA LYS A 198 -2.46 -13.51 -10.10
C LYS A 198 -3.14 -14.59 -9.28
N ARG A 199 -2.36 -15.38 -8.57
CA ARG A 199 -2.89 -16.25 -7.53
C ARG A 199 -3.36 -15.37 -6.38
N ARG A 200 -4.68 -15.21 -6.23
CA ARG A 200 -5.26 -14.40 -5.16
C ARG A 200 -4.85 -14.93 -3.79
N ILE A 201 -4.53 -14.03 -2.88
CA ILE A 201 -4.30 -14.37 -1.48
C ILE A 201 -5.66 -14.60 -0.81
N SER A 202 -5.75 -15.59 0.07
CA SER A 202 -6.94 -15.72 0.91
C SER A 202 -7.03 -14.51 1.84
N GLY A 203 -8.14 -13.81 1.79
CA GLY A 203 -8.46 -12.72 2.73
C GLY A 203 -9.61 -13.12 3.66
N ALA A 204 -9.69 -14.40 4.03
CA ALA A 204 -10.79 -14.92 4.83
C ALA A 204 -10.84 -14.32 6.25
N GLY A 205 -9.67 -13.91 6.78
CA GLY A 205 -9.58 -13.25 8.09
C GLY A 205 -9.83 -11.73 8.05
N ILE A 206 -10.19 -11.16 6.88
CA ILE A 206 -10.40 -9.72 6.71
C ILE A 206 -11.89 -9.40 6.67
N ALA A 207 -12.35 -8.50 7.54
CA ALA A 207 -13.69 -7.92 7.49
C ALA A 207 -13.74 -6.83 6.40
N TRP A 208 -14.16 -7.20 5.20
CA TRP A 208 -14.11 -6.30 4.03
C TRP A 208 -15.05 -5.11 4.15
N ASP A 209 -16.17 -5.24 4.85
CA ASP A 209 -17.08 -4.12 5.15
C ASP A 209 -16.40 -3.07 6.02
N ASP A 210 -15.58 -3.49 6.98
CA ASP A 210 -14.77 -2.58 7.81
C ASP A 210 -13.69 -1.90 6.98
N VAL A 211 -13.08 -2.60 6.01
CA VAL A 211 -12.13 -2.02 5.07
C VAL A 211 -12.81 -0.94 4.22
N ALA A 212 -13.96 -1.23 3.64
CA ALA A 212 -14.73 -0.28 2.82
C ALA A 212 -15.12 0.95 3.66
N ALA A 213 -15.63 0.76 4.87
CA ALA A 213 -15.97 1.85 5.77
C ALA A 213 -14.73 2.67 6.17
N SER A 214 -13.60 2.00 6.44
CA SER A 214 -12.34 2.67 6.79
C SER A 214 -11.81 3.51 5.63
N VAL A 215 -11.93 3.03 4.39
CA VAL A 215 -11.59 3.79 3.18
C VAL A 215 -12.49 5.02 3.07
N ARG A 216 -13.83 4.89 3.20
CA ARG A 216 -14.76 6.04 3.19
C ARG A 216 -14.38 7.11 4.21
N PHE A 217 -14.13 6.72 5.45
CA PHE A 217 -13.71 7.66 6.51
C PHE A 217 -12.39 8.36 6.18
N GLY A 218 -11.44 7.62 5.64
CA GLY A 218 -10.15 8.17 5.24
C GLY A 218 -10.26 9.13 4.05
N GLU A 219 -11.06 8.81 3.05
CA GLU A 219 -11.32 9.67 1.89
C GLU A 219 -12.03 10.96 2.31
N ALA A 220 -13.09 10.87 3.13
CA ALA A 220 -13.78 12.04 3.68
C ALA A 220 -12.86 12.91 4.55
N TRP A 221 -11.95 12.28 5.32
CA TRP A 221 -10.94 13.02 6.07
C TRP A 221 -9.96 13.73 5.14
N MET A 222 -9.51 13.08 4.06
CA MET A 222 -8.63 13.69 3.05
C MET A 222 -9.29 14.89 2.39
N GLU A 223 -10.54 14.79 1.96
CA GLU A 223 -11.29 15.91 1.34
C GLU A 223 -11.33 17.13 2.26
N LYS A 224 -11.60 16.91 3.54
CA LYS A 224 -11.70 17.99 4.54
C LYS A 224 -10.36 18.61 4.90
N ASN A 225 -9.26 17.85 4.87
CA ASN A 225 -7.97 18.25 5.43
C ASN A 225 -6.88 18.38 4.36
N PHE A 226 -7.22 18.23 3.08
CA PHE A 226 -6.24 18.28 1.99
C PHE A 226 -5.50 19.61 1.94
N VAL A 227 -4.18 19.56 1.90
CA VAL A 227 -3.32 20.74 1.81
C VAL A 227 -2.17 20.50 0.82
N LEU A 228 -1.89 21.50 -0.01
CA LEU A 228 -0.70 21.61 -0.86
C LEU A 228 -0.21 23.07 -0.82
N PRO A 229 1.10 23.31 -0.77
CA PRO A 229 2.18 22.37 -0.51
C PRO A 229 2.31 22.02 0.99
N VAL A 230 2.86 20.84 1.30
CA VAL A 230 3.24 20.50 2.67
C VAL A 230 4.68 20.94 2.94
N LYS A 231 4.92 21.47 4.14
CA LYS A 231 6.26 21.99 4.52
C LYS A 231 7.23 20.86 4.89
N GLN A 232 6.72 19.78 5.44
CA GLN A 232 7.54 18.68 5.96
C GLN A 232 7.44 17.46 5.04
N TYR A 233 8.58 16.96 4.58
CA TYR A 233 8.70 15.79 3.71
C TYR A 233 7.85 15.85 2.42
N PRO A 234 7.96 16.91 1.59
CA PRO A 234 7.09 17.10 0.44
C PRO A 234 7.19 15.95 -0.58
N ILE A 235 8.38 15.42 -0.83
CA ILE A 235 8.60 14.31 -1.77
C ILE A 235 7.92 13.04 -1.26
N TYR A 236 8.02 12.75 0.03
CA TYR A 236 7.35 11.61 0.64
C TYR A 236 5.82 11.75 0.54
N TYR A 237 5.30 12.96 0.75
CA TYR A 237 3.87 13.23 0.58
C TYR A 237 3.41 13.01 -0.86
N LEU A 238 4.12 13.57 -1.84
CA LEU A 238 3.80 13.39 -3.26
C LEU A 238 3.83 11.91 -3.66
N TYR A 239 4.80 11.16 -3.15
CA TYR A 239 4.89 9.72 -3.37
C TYR A 239 3.68 8.97 -2.77
N ALA A 240 3.30 9.29 -1.53
CA ALA A 240 2.13 8.67 -0.88
C ALA A 240 0.82 9.03 -1.61
N LEU A 241 0.69 10.28 -2.03
CA LEU A 241 -0.46 10.81 -2.75
C LEU A 241 -0.60 10.17 -4.14
N GLU A 242 0.51 10.06 -4.87
CA GLU A 242 0.55 9.41 -6.18
C GLU A 242 0.08 7.94 -6.06
N ARG A 243 0.60 7.20 -5.08
CA ARG A 243 0.16 5.82 -4.82
C ARG A 243 -1.32 5.73 -4.49
N TYR A 244 -1.82 6.62 -3.64
CA TYR A 244 -3.23 6.68 -3.29
C TYR A 244 -4.10 6.91 -4.53
N HIS A 245 -3.78 7.91 -5.35
CA HIS A 245 -4.55 8.22 -6.56
C HIS A 245 -4.49 7.08 -7.59
N SER A 246 -3.32 6.50 -7.85
CA SER A 246 -3.18 5.38 -8.78
C SER A 246 -4.04 4.17 -8.40
N PHE A 247 -4.08 3.80 -7.12
CA PHE A 247 -4.93 2.69 -6.66
C PHE A 247 -6.41 3.05 -6.62
N ARG A 248 -6.75 4.30 -6.30
CA ARG A 248 -8.12 4.80 -6.35
C ARG A 248 -8.67 4.77 -7.78
N GLU A 249 -7.95 5.33 -8.73
CA GLU A 249 -8.32 5.28 -10.15
C GLU A 249 -8.46 3.85 -10.65
N TYR A 250 -7.50 2.97 -10.30
CA TYR A 250 -7.59 1.57 -10.67
C TYR A 250 -8.83 0.88 -10.07
N ARG A 251 -9.15 1.14 -8.81
CA ARG A 251 -10.38 0.66 -8.15
C ARG A 251 -11.63 1.12 -8.88
N ASP A 252 -11.66 2.38 -9.31
CA ASP A 252 -12.83 3.01 -9.89
C ASP A 252 -13.09 2.57 -11.35
N ILE A 253 -12.04 2.09 -12.05
CA ILE A 253 -12.12 1.58 -13.43
C ILE A 253 -12.53 0.10 -13.50
N ILE A 254 -12.15 -0.74 -12.53
CA ILE A 254 -12.46 -2.18 -12.53
C ILE A 254 -13.85 -2.47 -12.01
#